data_ab49135e93ce6a3ac8936fc190781507
#
_entry.id   ab49135e93ce6a3ac8936fc190781507
#
_cell.length_a   1.000
_cell.length_b   1.000
_cell.length_c   1.000
_cell.angle_alpha   90.00
_cell.angle_beta   90.00
_cell.angle_gamma   90.00
#
_symmetry.space_group_name_H-M   'P 1'
#
loop_
_entity.id
_entity.type
_entity.pdbx_description
1 polymer ?
#
loop_
_entity_poly.entity_id
_entity_poly.type
_entity_poly.pdbx_seq_one_letter_code
_entity_poly.pdbx_strand_id
1 'polypeptide(L)'
;MTSQHLSILLPVDGSENSNRAVELLIKLYEKLAPTDVRVLHVLIPPVVAGDALFSREAAEWNSAEPGKEALRSAQALLAGAGIPYVSEIRRGYVPQEIANYAKQQNCSAIIMGTRGMGTTEQILGSIVRQVVALTAIPVTLVK
;
A
#
# COMPACT_ATOMS: atom_id res chain seq x y z
N MET A 1 8.83 29.08 -12.66
CA MET A 1 8.27 28.43 -11.47
C MET A 1 8.16 26.93 -11.69
N THR A 2 8.95 26.19 -10.97
CA THR A 2 8.83 24.74 -11.02
C THR A 2 7.61 24.32 -10.22
N SER A 3 6.60 23.75 -10.87
CA SER A 3 5.50 23.13 -10.18
C SER A 3 6.05 21.96 -9.35
N GLN A 4 5.83 21.99 -8.05
CA GLN A 4 6.24 20.89 -7.20
C GLN A 4 5.33 19.68 -7.50
N HIS A 5 5.93 18.65 -8.06
CA HIS A 5 5.25 17.40 -8.31
C HIS A 5 5.24 16.59 -7.01
N LEU A 6 4.08 16.47 -6.41
CA LEU A 6 3.91 15.70 -5.18
C LEU A 6 3.20 14.39 -5.50
N SER A 7 3.87 13.28 -5.26
CA SER A 7 3.35 11.94 -5.48
C SER A 7 3.28 11.20 -4.15
N ILE A 8 2.09 10.74 -3.79
CA ILE A 8 1.84 10.05 -2.52
C ILE A 8 1.54 8.59 -2.77
N LEU A 9 2.26 7.72 -2.08
CA LEU A 9 2.02 6.28 -2.12
C LEU A 9 1.23 5.84 -0.91
N LEU A 10 0.19 5.07 -1.16
CA LEU A 10 -0.68 4.46 -0.15
C LEU A 10 -0.57 2.94 -0.27
N PRO A 11 0.33 2.29 0.49
CA PRO A 11 0.32 0.83 0.57
C PRO A 11 -0.89 0.39 1.41
N VAL A 12 -1.70 -0.50 0.86
CA VAL A 12 -2.94 -0.94 1.51
C VAL A 12 -3.05 -2.46 1.52
N ASP A 13 -3.73 -2.99 2.52
CA ASP A 13 -4.00 -4.42 2.65
C ASP A 13 -5.48 -4.74 2.88
N GLY A 14 -6.35 -3.73 2.76
CA GLY A 14 -7.78 -3.88 2.98
C GLY A 14 -8.21 -3.77 4.44
N SER A 15 -7.28 -3.61 5.39
CA SER A 15 -7.60 -3.47 6.80
C SER A 15 -8.17 -2.10 7.14
N GLU A 16 -8.84 -1.99 8.27
CA GLU A 16 -9.34 -0.70 8.78
C GLU A 16 -8.20 0.29 9.04
N ASN A 17 -7.06 -0.20 9.53
CA ASN A 17 -5.91 0.66 9.78
C ASN A 17 -5.35 1.22 8.46
N SER A 18 -5.29 0.39 7.43
CA SER A 18 -4.93 0.79 6.08
C SER A 18 -5.91 1.85 5.54
N ASN A 19 -7.21 1.65 5.76
CA ASN A 19 -8.24 2.60 5.33
C ASN A 19 -8.11 3.96 6.05
N ARG A 20 -7.69 3.96 7.31
CA ARG A 20 -7.46 5.22 8.03
C ARG A 20 -6.32 6.03 7.41
N ALA A 21 -5.32 5.37 6.86
CA ALA A 21 -4.26 6.06 6.11
C ALA A 21 -4.82 6.73 4.85
N VAL A 22 -5.71 6.03 4.14
CA VAL A 22 -6.38 6.59 2.96
C VAL A 22 -7.25 7.80 3.36
N GLU A 23 -7.99 7.67 4.44
CA GLU A 23 -8.84 8.76 4.96
C GLU A 23 -8.01 9.98 5.35
N LEU A 24 -6.82 9.79 5.91
CA LEU A 24 -5.93 10.91 6.21
C LEU A 24 -5.51 11.61 4.92
N LEU A 25 -5.13 10.87 3.88
CA LEU A 25 -4.81 11.49 2.60
C LEU A 25 -5.99 12.30 2.08
N ILE A 26 -7.20 11.77 2.17
CA ILE A 26 -8.41 12.46 1.70
C ILE A 26 -8.55 13.81 2.42
N LYS A 27 -8.37 13.83 3.74
CA LYS A 27 -8.44 15.07 4.53
C LYS A 27 -7.37 16.08 4.15
N LEU A 28 -6.20 15.61 3.77
CA LEU A 28 -5.06 16.45 3.43
C LEU A 28 -5.01 16.83 1.95
N TYR A 29 -5.83 16.20 1.12
CA TYR A 29 -5.71 16.27 -0.33
C TYR A 29 -5.71 17.70 -0.86
N GLU A 30 -6.65 18.52 -0.45
CA GLU A 30 -6.73 19.90 -0.92
C GLU A 30 -5.51 20.73 -0.49
N LYS A 31 -5.01 20.47 0.73
CA LYS A 31 -3.87 21.20 1.27
C LYS A 31 -2.55 20.78 0.67
N LEU A 32 -2.39 19.48 0.43
CA LEU A 32 -1.17 18.94 -0.18
C LEU A 32 -1.16 19.14 -1.70
N ALA A 33 -2.35 19.23 -2.30
CA ALA A 33 -2.52 19.33 -3.76
C ALA A 33 -1.61 18.33 -4.49
N PRO A 34 -1.63 17.03 -4.13
CA PRO A 34 -0.74 16.05 -4.77
C PRO A 34 -1.07 15.91 -6.25
N THR A 35 -0.03 15.70 -7.06
CA THR A 35 -0.19 15.46 -8.49
C THR A 35 -0.57 14.01 -8.76
N ASP A 36 -0.03 13.10 -7.97
CA ASP A 36 -0.27 11.66 -8.08
C ASP A 36 -0.72 11.09 -6.75
N VAL A 37 -1.74 10.27 -6.78
CA VAL A 37 -2.10 9.38 -5.67
C VAL A 37 -2.00 7.96 -6.18
N ARG A 38 -1.15 7.16 -5.57
CA ARG A 38 -0.90 5.79 -5.97
C ARG A 38 -1.26 4.83 -4.85
N VAL A 39 -2.06 3.83 -5.17
CA VAL A 39 -2.49 2.80 -4.22
C VAL A 39 -1.80 1.50 -4.61
N LEU A 40 -1.11 0.88 -3.68
CA LEU A 40 -0.36 -0.33 -3.92
C LEU A 40 -0.78 -1.44 -2.96
N HIS A 41 -1.03 -2.62 -3.51
CA HIS A 41 -1.11 -3.83 -2.71
C HIS A 41 -0.04 -4.82 -3.16
N VAL A 42 0.62 -5.46 -2.21
CA VAL A 42 1.65 -6.46 -2.49
C VAL A 42 1.15 -7.83 -2.03
N LEU A 43 1.06 -8.74 -2.98
CA LEU A 43 0.74 -10.14 -2.70
C LEU A 43 2.00 -10.88 -2.25
N ILE A 44 1.87 -11.56 -1.11
CA ILE A 44 2.96 -12.34 -0.54
C ILE A 44 3.07 -13.66 -1.29
N PRO A 45 4.28 -14.09 -1.70
CA PRO A 45 4.45 -15.39 -2.33
C PRO A 45 4.04 -16.52 -1.37
N PRO A 46 3.34 -17.55 -1.87
CA PRO A 46 3.01 -18.69 -1.03
C PRO A 46 4.28 -19.43 -0.62
N VAL A 47 4.28 -19.97 0.59
CA VAL A 47 5.34 -20.90 1.00
C VAL A 47 5.05 -22.23 0.30
N VAL A 48 5.82 -22.52 -0.75
CA VAL A 48 5.64 -23.73 -1.56
C VAL A 48 6.68 -24.77 -1.14
N ALA A 49 6.22 -25.92 -0.67
CA ALA A 49 7.07 -27.05 -0.34
C ALA A 49 6.57 -28.28 -1.13
N GLY A 50 7.45 -28.89 -1.93
CA GLY A 50 7.12 -30.13 -2.68
C GLY A 50 6.14 -29.89 -3.83
N ASP A 51 5.12 -30.76 -3.93
CA ASP A 51 4.15 -30.76 -5.05
C ASP A 51 3.15 -29.60 -5.00
N ALA A 52 3.42 -28.58 -4.25
CA ALA A 52 2.50 -27.46 -4.03
C ALA A 52 2.33 -26.53 -5.25
N LEU A 53 2.96 -26.83 -6.39
CA LEU A 53 2.75 -26.08 -7.64
C LEU A 53 1.28 -26.10 -8.10
N PHE A 54 0.51 -27.08 -7.63
CA PHE A 54 -0.92 -27.21 -7.93
C PHE A 54 -1.79 -26.93 -6.71
N SER A 55 -1.19 -26.37 -5.64
CA SER A 55 -1.92 -26.04 -4.42
C SER A 55 -2.84 -24.85 -4.61
N ARG A 56 -3.77 -24.69 -3.68
CA ARG A 56 -4.66 -23.54 -3.63
C ARG A 56 -3.87 -22.24 -3.50
N GLU A 57 -2.80 -22.26 -2.70
CA GLU A 57 -1.92 -21.10 -2.49
C GLU A 57 -1.23 -20.67 -3.79
N ALA A 58 -0.76 -21.64 -4.59
CA ALA A 58 -0.16 -21.32 -5.87
C ALA A 58 -1.20 -20.74 -6.85
N ALA A 59 -2.43 -21.24 -6.83
CA ALA A 59 -3.51 -20.71 -7.64
C ALA A 59 -3.85 -19.27 -7.24
N GLU A 60 -3.90 -18.99 -5.94
CA GLU A 60 -4.14 -17.65 -5.41
C GLU A 60 -3.01 -16.69 -5.78
N TRP A 61 -1.75 -17.16 -5.73
CA TRP A 61 -0.60 -16.37 -6.13
C TRP A 61 -0.69 -15.93 -7.60
N ASN A 62 -1.20 -16.79 -8.46
CA ASN A 62 -1.35 -16.51 -9.88
C ASN A 62 -2.62 -15.73 -10.21
N SER A 63 -3.52 -15.54 -9.24
CA SER A 63 -4.76 -14.81 -9.42
C SER A 63 -4.60 -13.35 -8.97
N ALA A 64 -5.26 -12.45 -9.68
CA ALA A 64 -5.33 -11.05 -9.27
C ALA A 64 -6.45 -10.78 -8.25
N GLU A 65 -7.34 -11.75 -8.01
CA GLU A 65 -8.53 -11.54 -7.16
C GLU A 65 -8.22 -11.14 -5.72
N PRO A 66 -7.26 -11.77 -5.00
CA PRO A 66 -6.93 -11.33 -3.64
C PRO A 66 -6.41 -9.89 -3.59
N GLY A 67 -5.64 -9.49 -4.60
CA GLY A 67 -5.14 -8.12 -4.70
C GLY A 67 -6.25 -7.12 -4.99
N LYS A 68 -7.17 -7.47 -5.87
CA LYS A 68 -8.34 -6.64 -6.16
C LYS A 68 -9.20 -6.45 -4.92
N GLU A 69 -9.40 -7.51 -4.15
CA GLU A 69 -10.16 -7.45 -2.90
C GLU A 69 -9.47 -6.53 -1.89
N ALA A 70 -8.15 -6.64 -1.74
CA ALA A 70 -7.39 -5.79 -0.82
C ALA A 70 -7.43 -4.31 -1.20
N LEU A 71 -7.52 -4.00 -2.49
CA LEU A 71 -7.58 -2.63 -2.99
C LEU A 71 -8.98 -2.01 -2.91
N ARG A 72 -10.01 -2.82 -2.83
CA ARG A 72 -11.41 -2.38 -3.04
C ARG A 72 -11.83 -1.22 -2.13
N SER A 73 -11.59 -1.33 -0.83
CA SER A 73 -12.02 -0.28 0.11
C SER A 73 -11.28 1.04 -0.11
N ALA A 74 -9.97 0.97 -0.36
CA ALA A 74 -9.19 2.18 -0.65
C ALA A 74 -9.67 2.86 -1.93
N GLN A 75 -9.93 2.08 -2.97
CA GLN A 75 -10.44 2.60 -4.24
C GLN A 75 -11.81 3.25 -4.05
N ALA A 76 -12.69 2.61 -3.28
CA ALA A 76 -14.02 3.17 -3.01
C ALA A 76 -13.95 4.48 -2.24
N LEU A 77 -13.06 4.57 -1.25
CA LEU A 77 -12.87 5.80 -0.47
C LEU A 77 -12.37 6.94 -1.35
N LEU A 78 -11.38 6.69 -2.19
CA LEU A 78 -10.83 7.72 -3.07
C LEU A 78 -11.83 8.15 -4.14
N ALA A 79 -12.52 7.19 -4.75
CA ALA A 79 -13.55 7.49 -5.76
C ALA A 79 -14.70 8.28 -5.15
N GLY A 80 -15.14 7.91 -3.94
CA GLY A 80 -16.19 8.63 -3.22
C GLY A 80 -15.81 10.07 -2.88
N ALA A 81 -14.53 10.34 -2.71
CA ALA A 81 -14.01 11.69 -2.46
C ALA A 81 -13.69 12.46 -3.74
N GLY A 82 -13.88 11.84 -4.91
CA GLY A 82 -13.56 12.46 -6.19
C GLY A 82 -12.08 12.63 -6.47
N ILE A 83 -11.23 11.82 -5.83
CA ILE A 83 -9.78 11.91 -5.98
C ILE A 83 -9.29 10.91 -7.03
N PRO A 84 -8.66 11.38 -8.11
CA PRO A 84 -8.05 10.47 -9.09
C PRO A 84 -6.91 9.69 -8.47
N TYR A 85 -6.78 8.44 -8.85
CA TYR A 85 -5.72 7.57 -8.34
C TYR A 85 -5.30 6.55 -9.39
N VAL A 86 -4.11 6.00 -9.20
CA VAL A 86 -3.62 4.83 -9.93
C VAL A 86 -3.46 3.72 -8.92
N SER A 87 -3.93 2.52 -9.21
CA SER A 87 -3.75 1.36 -8.34
C SER A 87 -2.92 0.30 -9.03
N GLU A 88 -2.12 -0.42 -8.26
CA GLU A 88 -1.27 -1.48 -8.77
C GLU A 88 -1.17 -2.62 -7.76
N ILE A 89 -1.03 -3.83 -8.28
CA ILE A 89 -0.77 -5.03 -7.50
C ILE A 89 0.63 -5.50 -7.87
N ARG A 90 1.46 -5.68 -6.84
CA ARG A 90 2.79 -6.27 -7.00
C ARG A 90 2.85 -7.59 -6.26
N ARG A 91 3.80 -8.43 -6.63
CA ARG A 91 4.02 -9.72 -5.98
C ARG A 91 5.46 -9.78 -5.51
N GLY A 92 5.64 -10.18 -4.25
CA GLY A 92 6.98 -10.29 -3.69
C GLY A 92 6.99 -10.11 -2.18
N TYR A 93 8.17 -9.74 -1.69
CA TYR A 93 8.37 -9.43 -0.27
C TYR A 93 7.87 -8.02 0.01
N VAL A 94 6.84 -7.93 0.85
CA VAL A 94 6.04 -6.71 0.98
C VAL A 94 6.86 -5.45 1.26
N PRO A 95 7.74 -5.40 2.29
CA PRO A 95 8.49 -4.18 2.56
C PRO A 95 9.40 -3.76 1.41
N GLN A 96 10.05 -4.73 0.78
CA GLN A 96 10.96 -4.45 -0.34
C GLN A 96 10.20 -3.92 -1.55
N GLU A 97 9.05 -4.53 -1.85
CA GLU A 97 8.23 -4.09 -3.00
C GLU A 97 7.67 -2.69 -2.79
N ILE A 98 7.27 -2.35 -1.57
CA ILE A 98 6.80 -0.99 -1.25
C ILE A 98 7.94 0.02 -1.45
N ALA A 99 9.12 -0.26 -0.89
CA ALA A 99 10.28 0.64 -1.01
C ALA A 99 10.71 0.79 -2.46
N ASN A 100 10.75 -0.31 -3.22
CA ASN A 100 11.12 -0.29 -4.63
C ASN A 100 10.13 0.50 -5.47
N TYR A 101 8.83 0.28 -5.24
CA TYR A 101 7.78 1.00 -5.96
C TYR A 101 7.87 2.50 -5.71
N ALA A 102 8.01 2.90 -4.45
CA ALA A 102 8.13 4.30 -4.09
C ALA A 102 9.32 4.98 -4.78
N LYS A 103 10.45 4.27 -4.87
CA LYS A 103 11.65 4.77 -5.55
C LYS A 103 11.44 4.84 -7.07
N GLN A 104 10.93 3.76 -7.67
CA GLN A 104 10.70 3.68 -9.11
C GLN A 104 9.74 4.74 -9.61
N GLN A 105 8.73 5.05 -8.84
CA GLN A 105 7.70 6.03 -9.20
C GLN A 105 8.01 7.44 -8.70
N ASN A 106 9.18 7.66 -8.13
CA ASN A 106 9.59 8.95 -7.57
C ASN A 106 8.56 9.53 -6.61
N CYS A 107 8.04 8.69 -5.72
CA CYS A 107 7.07 9.15 -4.73
C CYS A 107 7.71 10.12 -3.74
N SER A 108 6.97 11.15 -3.37
CA SER A 108 7.42 12.19 -2.43
C SER A 108 7.25 11.75 -0.99
N ALA A 109 6.24 10.94 -0.71
CA ALA A 109 5.93 10.45 0.63
C ALA A 109 5.12 9.16 0.56
N ILE A 110 5.19 8.40 1.63
CA ILE A 110 4.38 7.21 1.84
C ILE A 110 3.48 7.46 3.03
N ILE A 111 2.19 7.20 2.90
CA ILE A 111 1.24 7.26 4.01
C ILE A 111 0.67 5.87 4.19
N MET A 112 0.90 5.26 5.35
CA MET A 112 0.48 3.89 5.59
C MET A 112 0.04 3.68 7.03
N GLY A 113 -0.75 2.65 7.25
CA GLY A 113 -1.15 2.26 8.60
C GLY A 113 0.02 1.70 9.39
N THR A 114 -0.07 1.77 10.71
CA THR A 114 1.00 1.29 11.61
C THR A 114 1.01 -0.22 11.76
N ARG A 115 -0.04 -0.92 11.29
CA ARG A 115 -0.21 -2.37 11.45
C ARG A 115 -1.10 -2.91 10.35
N GLY A 116 -0.94 -4.21 10.06
CA GLY A 116 -1.75 -4.88 9.06
C GLY A 116 -2.93 -5.63 9.65
N MET A 117 -3.55 -6.45 8.82
CA MET A 117 -4.67 -7.31 9.22
C MET A 117 -4.29 -8.23 10.37
N GLY A 118 -5.25 -8.43 11.28
CA GLY A 118 -5.11 -9.36 12.40
C GLY A 118 -4.29 -8.83 13.56
N THR A 119 -3.71 -7.64 13.45
CA THR A 119 -2.92 -7.04 14.52
C THR A 119 -3.79 -6.06 15.30
N THR A 120 -4.05 -6.37 16.57
CA THR A 120 -4.88 -5.54 17.45
C THR A 120 -4.06 -4.73 18.45
N GLU A 121 -2.76 -5.02 18.58
CA GLU A 121 -1.90 -4.36 19.55
C GLU A 121 -1.38 -3.02 19.04
N GLN A 122 -1.06 -2.12 19.97
CA GLN A 122 -0.55 -0.78 19.64
C GLN A 122 0.96 -0.81 19.37
N ILE A 123 1.43 -1.83 18.70
CA ILE A 123 2.83 -2.01 18.33
C ILE A 123 2.95 -1.79 16.83
N LEU A 124 4.04 -1.19 16.39
CA LEU A 124 4.32 -1.08 14.97
C LEU A 124 4.46 -2.47 14.34
N GLY A 125 3.74 -2.70 13.26
CA GLY A 125 3.85 -3.95 12.52
C GLY A 125 5.25 -4.16 11.96
N SER A 126 5.61 -5.43 11.75
CA SER A 126 6.92 -5.79 11.21
C SER A 126 7.15 -5.21 9.80
N ILE A 127 6.11 -5.19 8.98
CA ILE A 127 6.19 -4.62 7.63
C ILE A 127 6.51 -3.14 7.70
N VAL A 128 5.81 -2.39 8.56
CA VAL A 128 6.01 -0.95 8.73
C VAL A 128 7.45 -0.65 9.14
N ARG A 129 7.97 -1.37 10.13
CA ARG A 129 9.35 -1.19 10.60
C ARG A 129 10.36 -1.43 9.49
N GLN A 130 10.13 -2.44 8.66
CA GLN A 130 11.01 -2.76 7.55
C GLN A 130 10.92 -1.73 6.42
N VAL A 131 9.72 -1.23 6.12
CA VAL A 131 9.55 -0.17 5.11
C VAL A 131 10.32 1.08 5.53
N VAL A 132 10.15 1.49 6.78
CA VAL A 132 10.86 2.67 7.31
C VAL A 132 12.38 2.49 7.21
N ALA A 133 12.88 1.27 7.46
CA ALA A 133 14.31 0.99 7.38
C ALA A 133 14.84 0.96 5.92
N LEU A 134 14.00 0.53 4.97
CA LEU A 134 14.43 0.32 3.59
C LEU A 134 14.30 1.55 2.70
N THR A 135 13.41 2.48 3.03
CA THR A 135 13.16 3.64 2.18
C THR A 135 13.82 4.90 2.71
N ALA A 136 14.30 5.74 1.79
CA ALA A 136 14.75 7.10 2.13
C ALA A 136 13.61 8.12 2.00
N ILE A 137 12.44 7.69 1.53
CA ILE A 137 11.28 8.55 1.32
C ILE A 137 10.55 8.74 2.66
N PRO A 138 10.08 9.96 2.97
CA PRO A 138 9.33 10.19 4.22
C PRO A 138 8.11 9.27 4.33
N VAL A 139 7.90 8.73 5.52
CA VAL A 139 6.77 7.83 5.81
C VAL A 139 5.92 8.43 6.92
N THR A 140 4.65 8.66 6.64
CA THR A 140 3.67 9.06 7.65
C THR A 140 2.90 7.81 8.07
N LEU A 141 2.92 7.56 9.37
CA LEU A 141 2.25 6.40 9.96
C LEU A 141 0.93 6.81 10.61
N VAL A 142 -0.11 6.06 10.30
CA VAL A 142 -1.48 6.34 10.79
C VAL A 142 -1.91 5.20 11.71
N LYS A 143 -2.28 5.56 12.91
CA LYS A 143 -2.77 4.59 13.90
C LYS A 143 -4.20 4.15 13.61
#